data_c438d387c4d4d372d3a50951ed0ccf38
#
_entry.id   c438d387c4d4d372d3a50951ed0ccf38
#
_cell.length_a   1.000
_cell.length_b   1.000
_cell.length_c   1.000
_cell.angle_alpha   90.00
_cell.angle_beta   90.00
_cell.angle_gamma   90.00
#
_symmetry.space_group_name_H-M   'P 1'
#
loop_
_entity.id
_entity.type
_entity.pdbx_description
1 polymer ?
#
loop_
_entity_poly.entity_id
_entity_poly.type
_entity_poly.pdbx_seq_one_letter_code
_entity_poly.pdbx_strand_id
1 'polypeptide(L)'
;QILTKLLAVDLQKNNVDQVLLAQTADNYMSQTPLLYFTTKGQAYLAYQEAPETISDKDITKDGRWSYINQHGKKDNPGPFYIVWDNTSTYPAGWPYQVISIQIVNKKDLAFSRFLNPLHESESIKNGHHIFNNMCSTCHSIFYKGAQGRAPDLGKVTSYLTPSDISKLVKHGRGYMPPIGKNLSTEEINDLIKFLIWVNRQSSKLKCEIND
;
A
#
# COMPACT_ATOMS: atom_id res chain seq x y z
N GLN A 1 -6.03 -17.74 11.66
CA GLN A 1 -6.27 -18.71 10.58
C GLN A 1 -5.32 -18.43 9.41
N ILE A 2 -4.86 -19.49 8.74
CA ILE A 2 -4.00 -19.34 7.54
C ILE A 2 -4.82 -18.66 6.45
N LEU A 3 -4.37 -17.50 6.00
CA LEU A 3 -5.12 -16.61 5.11
C LEU A 3 -5.44 -17.26 3.76
N THR A 4 -4.50 -17.99 3.16
CA THR A 4 -4.71 -18.67 1.88
C THR A 4 -5.77 -19.78 1.95
N LYS A 5 -5.86 -20.50 3.07
CA LYS A 5 -6.93 -21.50 3.30
C LYS A 5 -8.28 -20.81 3.49
N LEU A 6 -8.31 -19.71 4.22
CA LEU A 6 -9.54 -18.93 4.44
C LEU A 6 -10.13 -18.40 3.13
N LEU A 7 -9.27 -17.97 2.21
CA LEU A 7 -9.67 -17.39 0.92
C LEU A 7 -9.84 -18.45 -0.19
N ALA A 8 -9.62 -19.74 0.11
CA ALA A 8 -9.66 -20.85 -0.86
C ALA A 8 -8.77 -20.58 -2.09
N VAL A 9 -7.61 -19.97 -1.88
CA VAL A 9 -6.69 -19.63 -2.97
C VAL A 9 -5.90 -20.84 -3.40
N ASP A 10 -6.01 -21.19 -4.67
CA ASP A 10 -5.14 -22.18 -5.29
C ASP A 10 -3.81 -21.54 -5.68
N LEU A 11 -2.82 -21.68 -4.80
CA LEU A 11 -1.48 -21.12 -5.01
C LEU A 11 -0.66 -21.86 -6.10
N GLN A 12 -1.14 -23.01 -6.59
CA GLN A 12 -0.46 -23.73 -7.68
C GLN A 12 -0.79 -23.15 -9.06
N LYS A 13 -1.88 -22.40 -9.18
CA LYS A 13 -2.18 -21.63 -10.39
C LYS A 13 -1.21 -20.46 -10.53
N ASN A 14 -0.92 -20.11 -11.77
CA ASN A 14 -0.06 -18.95 -12.07
C ASN A 14 -0.74 -17.65 -11.63
N ASN A 15 -0.50 -17.22 -10.41
CA ASN A 15 -1.12 -16.06 -9.75
C ASN A 15 -0.24 -14.79 -9.84
N VAL A 16 0.67 -14.73 -10.82
CA VAL A 16 1.65 -13.63 -10.97
C VAL A 16 0.97 -12.26 -11.10
N ASP A 17 -0.21 -12.25 -11.74
CA ASP A 17 -0.97 -11.02 -11.97
C ASP A 17 -2.05 -10.75 -10.92
N GLN A 18 -2.10 -11.54 -9.86
CA GLN A 18 -3.07 -11.35 -8.80
C GLN A 18 -2.44 -10.76 -7.54
N VAL A 19 -3.23 -9.95 -6.86
CA VAL A 19 -2.87 -9.38 -5.55
C VAL A 19 -4.00 -9.61 -4.55
N LEU A 20 -3.62 -9.79 -3.30
CA LEU A 20 -4.50 -9.65 -2.18
C LEU A 20 -4.60 -8.16 -1.84
N LEU A 21 -5.80 -7.63 -1.93
CA LEU A 21 -6.13 -6.26 -1.54
C LEU A 21 -6.76 -6.31 -0.15
N ALA A 22 -6.10 -5.72 0.85
CA ALA A 22 -6.65 -5.57 2.19
C ALA A 22 -6.93 -4.10 2.47
N GLN A 23 -8.17 -3.79 2.82
CA GLN A 23 -8.60 -2.46 3.24
C GLN A 23 -8.74 -2.40 4.76
N THR A 24 -8.27 -1.32 5.35
CA THR A 24 -8.34 -1.07 6.79
C THR A 24 -9.36 0.02 7.12
N ALA A 25 -9.77 0.10 8.38
CA ALA A 25 -10.77 1.05 8.85
C ALA A 25 -10.34 2.53 8.67
N ASP A 26 -9.03 2.79 8.61
CA ASP A 26 -8.46 4.12 8.35
C ASP A 26 -8.22 4.39 6.86
N ASN A 27 -8.83 3.58 5.97
CA ASN A 27 -8.69 3.63 4.51
C ASN A 27 -7.29 3.32 3.95
N TYR A 28 -6.39 2.73 4.74
CA TYR A 28 -5.16 2.17 4.19
C TYR A 28 -5.50 0.98 3.30
N MET A 29 -4.82 0.87 2.14
CA MET A 29 -5.02 -0.22 1.18
C MET A 29 -3.69 -0.94 0.95
N SER A 30 -3.55 -2.11 1.57
CA SER A 30 -2.40 -2.98 1.33
C SER A 30 -2.62 -3.83 0.08
N GLN A 31 -1.61 -3.89 -0.79
CA GLN A 31 -1.59 -4.70 -2.01
C GLN A 31 -0.46 -5.70 -1.92
N THR A 32 -0.80 -6.96 -1.66
CA THR A 32 0.19 -8.03 -1.52
C THR A 32 0.14 -8.96 -2.73
N PRO A 33 1.22 -9.07 -3.53
CA PRO A 33 1.27 -10.05 -4.62
C PRO A 33 0.99 -11.47 -4.11
N LEU A 34 0.09 -12.21 -4.76
CA LEU A 34 -0.22 -13.59 -4.34
C LEU A 34 1.00 -14.51 -4.38
N LEU A 35 1.96 -14.23 -5.26
CA LEU A 35 3.22 -14.95 -5.32
C LEU A 35 3.99 -14.93 -3.97
N TYR A 36 3.79 -13.89 -3.15
CA TYR A 36 4.48 -13.80 -1.84
C TYR A 36 4.05 -14.89 -0.86
N PHE A 37 2.81 -15.36 -0.97
CA PHE A 37 2.29 -16.44 -0.11
C PHE A 37 2.94 -17.80 -0.38
N THR A 38 3.65 -17.95 -1.51
CA THR A 38 4.43 -19.14 -1.82
C THR A 38 5.94 -18.94 -1.66
N THR A 39 6.42 -17.69 -1.76
CA THR A 39 7.85 -17.40 -1.81
C THR A 39 8.41 -16.71 -0.58
N LYS A 40 7.54 -16.10 0.24
CA LYS A 40 7.97 -15.26 1.38
C LYS A 40 7.52 -15.76 2.74
N GLY A 41 6.63 -16.73 2.81
CA GLY A 41 6.13 -17.32 4.06
C GLY A 41 4.60 -17.40 4.10
N GLN A 42 4.07 -17.87 5.22
CA GLN A 42 2.63 -17.95 5.43
C GLN A 42 2.09 -16.67 6.07
N ALA A 43 0.94 -16.21 5.57
CA ALA A 43 0.19 -15.14 6.21
C ALA A 43 -1.00 -15.69 6.97
N TYR A 44 -1.29 -15.05 8.09
CA TYR A 44 -2.39 -15.38 8.97
C TYR A 44 -3.32 -14.19 9.13
N LEU A 45 -4.62 -14.46 9.19
CA LEU A 45 -5.59 -13.49 9.64
C LEU A 45 -5.78 -13.70 11.15
N ALA A 46 -5.18 -12.84 11.94
CA ALA A 46 -5.34 -12.82 13.38
C ALA A 46 -6.60 -12.02 13.75
N TYR A 47 -7.36 -12.50 14.71
CA TYR A 47 -8.58 -11.86 15.24
C TYR A 47 -8.48 -11.51 16.73
N GLN A 48 -7.40 -11.96 17.36
CA GLN A 48 -7.02 -11.62 18.73
C GLN A 48 -5.54 -11.91 18.93
N GLU A 49 -4.97 -11.32 19.95
CA GLU A 49 -3.64 -11.61 20.46
C GLU A 49 -3.67 -12.85 21.35
N ALA A 50 -2.56 -13.57 21.47
CA ALA A 50 -2.48 -14.68 22.41
C ALA A 50 -2.60 -14.15 23.85
N PRO A 51 -3.41 -14.79 24.73
CA PRO A 51 -3.66 -14.28 26.08
C PRO A 51 -2.39 -13.99 26.90
N GLU A 52 -1.37 -14.82 26.71
CA GLU A 52 -0.06 -14.69 27.39
C GLU A 52 0.76 -13.49 26.91
N THR A 53 0.42 -12.90 25.76
CA THR A 53 1.12 -11.74 25.20
C THR A 53 0.41 -10.42 25.44
N ILE A 54 -0.86 -10.48 25.87
CA ILE A 54 -1.67 -9.29 26.14
C ILE A 54 -1.13 -8.59 27.39
N SER A 55 -0.78 -7.30 27.23
CA SER A 55 -0.38 -6.47 28.35
C SER A 55 -1.60 -5.97 29.12
N ASP A 56 -1.72 -6.32 30.41
CA ASP A 56 -2.80 -5.86 31.30
C ASP A 56 -2.92 -4.33 31.40
N LYS A 57 -1.85 -3.61 31.07
CA LYS A 57 -1.81 -2.14 31.16
C LYS A 57 -2.33 -1.41 29.93
N ASP A 58 -2.44 -2.11 28.81
CA ASP A 58 -2.73 -1.49 27.51
C ASP A 58 -3.68 -2.31 26.63
N ILE A 59 -4.59 -3.03 27.26
CA ILE A 59 -5.59 -3.86 26.57
C ILE A 59 -6.71 -3.01 25.96
N THR A 60 -7.14 -3.38 24.76
CA THR A 60 -8.30 -2.77 24.10
C THR A 60 -9.60 -3.06 24.86
N LYS A 61 -10.63 -2.22 24.65
CA LYS A 61 -11.91 -2.33 25.38
C LYS A 61 -12.60 -3.71 25.20
N ASP A 62 -12.37 -4.39 24.09
CA ASP A 62 -12.91 -5.71 23.80
C ASP A 62 -12.04 -6.86 24.35
N GLY A 63 -10.92 -6.54 24.98
CA GLY A 63 -10.03 -7.51 25.63
C GLY A 63 -9.23 -8.40 24.66
N ARG A 64 -9.25 -8.12 23.37
CA ARG A 64 -8.66 -9.00 22.35
C ARG A 64 -7.24 -8.60 21.92
N TRP A 65 -6.84 -7.37 22.18
CA TRP A 65 -5.60 -6.80 21.66
C TRP A 65 -4.92 -5.93 22.70
N SER A 66 -3.58 -5.85 22.63
CA SER A 66 -2.85 -4.74 23.20
C SER A 66 -2.93 -3.54 22.23
N TYR A 67 -3.02 -2.30 22.76
CA TYR A 67 -2.91 -1.13 21.93
C TYR A 67 -1.52 -1.06 21.29
N ILE A 68 -1.49 -0.73 20.00
CA ILE A 68 -0.24 -0.42 19.31
C ILE A 68 0.03 1.08 19.37
N ASN A 69 1.30 1.47 19.49
CA ASN A 69 1.68 2.87 19.50
C ASN A 69 2.22 3.26 18.12
N GLN A 70 1.48 4.10 17.40
CA GLN A 70 1.94 4.68 16.15
C GLN A 70 1.99 6.20 16.27
N HIS A 71 3.18 6.77 16.06
CA HIS A 71 3.39 8.22 16.10
C HIS A 71 2.84 8.90 17.36
N GLY A 72 2.95 8.24 18.52
CA GLY A 72 2.48 8.75 19.80
C GLY A 72 0.98 8.60 20.06
N LYS A 73 0.24 7.93 19.16
CA LYS A 73 -1.16 7.56 19.38
C LYS A 73 -1.29 6.07 19.66
N LYS A 74 -2.19 5.75 20.60
CA LYS A 74 -2.59 4.37 20.87
C LYS A 74 -3.71 3.99 19.93
N ASP A 75 -3.46 3.02 19.05
CA ASP A 75 -4.43 2.50 18.10
C ASP A 75 -4.83 1.06 18.45
N ASN A 76 -6.13 0.75 18.33
CA ASN A 76 -6.64 -0.61 18.44
C ASN A 76 -6.34 -1.37 17.12
N PRO A 77 -5.57 -2.47 17.12
CA PRO A 77 -5.27 -3.20 15.90
C PRO A 77 -6.42 -4.06 15.36
N GLY A 78 -7.50 -4.25 16.13
CA GLY A 78 -8.69 -4.96 15.69
C GLY A 78 -9.50 -4.25 14.60
N PRO A 79 -10.47 -4.95 13.96
CA PRO A 79 -10.94 -6.30 14.29
C PRO A 79 -10.03 -7.43 13.81
N PHE A 80 -9.27 -7.23 12.73
CA PHE A 80 -8.37 -8.22 12.17
C PHE A 80 -7.00 -7.62 11.83
N TYR A 81 -5.98 -8.49 11.89
CA TYR A 81 -4.60 -8.14 11.60
C TYR A 81 -4.00 -9.19 10.66
N ILE A 82 -3.37 -8.79 9.58
CA ILE A 82 -2.61 -9.71 8.73
C ILE A 82 -1.18 -9.78 9.25
N VAL A 83 -0.76 -10.96 9.70
CA VAL A 83 0.57 -11.25 10.23
C VAL A 83 1.26 -12.33 9.42
N TRP A 84 2.58 -12.31 9.37
CA TRP A 84 3.40 -13.27 8.64
C TRP A 84 4.28 -14.06 9.59
N ASP A 85 4.56 -15.32 9.27
CA ASP A 85 5.46 -16.17 10.03
C ASP A 85 6.94 -15.80 9.84
N ASN A 86 7.28 -15.11 8.73
CA ASN A 86 8.62 -14.67 8.43
C ASN A 86 8.68 -13.13 8.28
N THR A 87 9.29 -12.48 9.27
CA THR A 87 9.35 -11.02 9.37
C THR A 87 10.53 -10.41 8.60
N SER A 88 11.59 -11.20 8.33
CA SER A 88 12.87 -10.67 7.87
C SER A 88 12.93 -10.36 6.38
N THR A 89 11.99 -10.89 5.59
CA THR A 89 12.04 -10.83 4.12
C THR A 89 10.85 -10.14 3.49
N TYR A 90 9.96 -9.56 4.29
CA TYR A 90 8.69 -9.07 3.80
C TYR A 90 8.69 -7.55 3.54
N PRO A 91 8.53 -7.09 2.28
CA PRO A 91 8.52 -5.66 1.95
C PRO A 91 7.17 -4.98 2.16
N ALA A 92 6.06 -5.72 2.18
CA ALA A 92 4.74 -5.14 2.43
C ALA A 92 4.46 -5.11 3.94
N GLY A 93 3.89 -4.03 4.42
CA GLY A 93 3.57 -3.88 5.83
C GLY A 93 2.60 -4.96 6.35
N TRP A 94 2.43 -5.00 7.64
CA TRP A 94 1.44 -5.83 8.32
C TRP A 94 0.18 -4.98 8.55
N PRO A 95 -0.82 -5.07 7.66
CA PRO A 95 -2.02 -4.25 7.81
C PRO A 95 -2.84 -4.72 9.01
N TYR A 96 -3.15 -3.80 9.89
CA TYR A 96 -4.05 -3.98 11.02
C TYR A 96 -5.36 -3.20 10.79
N GLN A 97 -6.37 -3.37 11.65
CA GLN A 97 -7.73 -2.82 11.45
C GLN A 97 -8.35 -3.25 10.12
N VAL A 98 -8.02 -4.45 9.66
CA VAL A 98 -8.50 -4.96 8.37
C VAL A 98 -10.02 -5.16 8.44
N ILE A 99 -10.74 -4.57 7.47
CA ILE A 99 -12.21 -4.64 7.37
C ILE A 99 -12.66 -5.32 6.07
N SER A 100 -11.79 -5.42 5.06
CA SER A 100 -12.10 -6.08 3.80
C SER A 100 -10.85 -6.72 3.22
N ILE A 101 -11.02 -7.91 2.64
CA ILE A 101 -9.96 -8.63 1.91
C ILE A 101 -10.55 -9.12 0.60
N GLN A 102 -9.86 -8.85 -0.51
CA GLN A 102 -10.25 -9.25 -1.86
C GLN A 102 -9.04 -9.76 -2.63
N ILE A 103 -9.27 -10.71 -3.53
CA ILE A 103 -8.29 -11.10 -4.53
C ILE A 103 -8.70 -10.47 -5.85
N VAL A 104 -7.81 -9.69 -6.41
CA VAL A 104 -8.06 -8.95 -7.64
C VAL A 104 -6.90 -9.13 -8.63
N ASN A 105 -7.18 -9.05 -9.91
CA ASN A 105 -6.10 -8.97 -10.89
C ASN A 105 -5.47 -7.58 -10.85
N LYS A 106 -4.16 -7.49 -10.98
CA LYS A 106 -3.44 -6.20 -11.04
C LYS A 106 -4.03 -5.26 -12.09
N LYS A 107 -4.42 -5.79 -13.24
CA LYS A 107 -5.06 -5.03 -14.33
C LYS A 107 -6.42 -4.42 -13.96
N ASP A 108 -7.12 -5.01 -12.97
CA ASP A 108 -8.45 -4.56 -12.54
C ASP A 108 -8.39 -3.57 -11.38
N LEU A 109 -7.22 -3.39 -10.77
CA LEU A 109 -7.00 -2.29 -9.85
C LEU A 109 -7.30 -0.99 -10.61
N ALA A 110 -8.23 -0.19 -10.11
CA ALA A 110 -8.69 1.05 -10.76
C ALA A 110 -7.53 1.95 -11.21
N PHE A 111 -6.41 1.86 -10.49
CA PHE A 111 -5.18 2.54 -10.77
C PHE A 111 -4.46 2.05 -12.04
N SER A 112 -4.39 0.72 -12.27
CA SER A 112 -3.67 0.15 -13.42
C SER A 112 -4.36 0.38 -14.76
N ARG A 113 -5.69 0.57 -14.75
CA ARG A 113 -6.46 0.86 -15.97
C ARG A 113 -6.21 2.25 -16.52
N PHE A 114 -6.03 3.26 -15.63
CA PHE A 114 -5.95 4.65 -16.02
C PHE A 114 -4.53 5.16 -16.27
N LEU A 115 -3.53 4.49 -15.67
CA LEU A 115 -2.14 4.97 -15.65
C LEU A 115 -1.16 3.83 -15.94
N ASN A 116 -1.37 3.15 -17.06
CA ASN A 116 -0.42 2.14 -17.51
C ASN A 116 0.60 2.76 -18.48
N PRO A 117 1.85 2.99 -18.05
CA PRO A 117 2.87 3.62 -18.88
C PRO A 117 3.55 2.62 -19.84
N LEU A 118 2.83 1.67 -20.43
CA LEU A 118 3.40 0.60 -21.26
C LEU A 118 4.28 1.12 -22.40
N HIS A 119 3.91 2.26 -22.99
CA HIS A 119 4.62 2.85 -24.12
C HIS A 119 5.58 3.97 -23.72
N GLU A 120 5.79 4.17 -22.43
CA GLU A 120 6.68 5.19 -21.90
C GLU A 120 8.11 4.65 -21.68
N SER A 121 9.03 5.56 -21.34
CA SER A 121 10.42 5.19 -21.05
C SER A 121 10.52 4.24 -19.84
N GLU A 122 11.57 3.44 -19.80
CA GLU A 122 11.84 2.55 -18.67
C GLU A 122 11.86 3.30 -17.33
N SER A 123 12.39 4.50 -17.31
CA SER A 123 12.41 5.36 -16.13
C SER A 123 10.99 5.66 -15.60
N ILE A 124 10.01 5.92 -16.47
CA ILE A 124 8.61 6.14 -16.07
C ILE A 124 7.98 4.83 -15.60
N LYS A 125 8.27 3.71 -16.25
CA LYS A 125 7.78 2.38 -15.83
C LYS A 125 8.34 1.99 -14.46
N ASN A 126 9.62 2.22 -14.20
CA ASN A 126 10.23 2.00 -12.91
C ASN A 126 9.60 2.89 -11.83
N GLY A 127 9.38 4.16 -12.12
CA GLY A 127 8.69 5.09 -11.23
C GLY A 127 7.25 4.65 -10.92
N HIS A 128 6.53 4.13 -11.90
CA HIS A 128 5.21 3.53 -11.72
C HIS A 128 5.27 2.31 -10.78
N HIS A 129 6.27 1.43 -10.97
CA HIS A 129 6.47 0.27 -10.10
C HIS A 129 6.74 0.69 -8.65
N ILE A 130 7.63 1.67 -8.45
CA ILE A 130 7.92 2.22 -7.12
C ILE A 130 6.67 2.82 -6.50
N PHE A 131 5.90 3.61 -7.25
CA PHE A 131 4.65 4.19 -6.77
C PHE A 131 3.66 3.09 -6.31
N ASN A 132 3.45 2.07 -7.12
CA ASN A 132 2.52 0.98 -6.80
C ASN A 132 2.92 0.21 -5.55
N ASN A 133 4.20 -0.01 -5.34
CA ASN A 133 4.68 -0.81 -4.22
C ASN A 133 4.80 -0.03 -2.91
N MET A 134 5.02 1.28 -2.97
CA MET A 134 5.38 2.07 -1.79
C MET A 134 4.41 3.21 -1.48
N CYS A 135 3.79 3.82 -2.49
CA CYS A 135 3.02 5.05 -2.33
C CYS A 135 1.50 4.81 -2.37
N SER A 136 1.05 3.90 -3.24
CA SER A 136 -0.37 3.65 -3.53
C SER A 136 -1.14 3.10 -2.34
N THR A 137 -0.46 2.58 -1.33
CA THR A 137 -1.06 2.10 -0.08
C THR A 137 -1.69 3.23 0.75
N CYS A 138 -1.18 4.45 0.59
CA CYS A 138 -1.65 5.64 1.31
C CYS A 138 -2.16 6.74 0.38
N HIS A 139 -1.58 6.87 -0.81
CA HIS A 139 -1.88 7.94 -1.76
C HIS A 139 -2.78 7.45 -2.90
N SER A 140 -3.73 8.29 -3.28
CA SER A 140 -4.49 8.16 -4.54
C SER A 140 -3.79 8.92 -5.68
N ILE A 141 -4.21 8.61 -6.92
CA ILE A 141 -3.97 9.45 -8.09
C ILE A 141 -5.31 9.70 -8.77
N PHE A 142 -5.66 10.97 -8.97
CA PHE A 142 -6.97 11.41 -9.47
C PHE A 142 -8.13 10.73 -8.71
N TYR A 143 -7.99 10.65 -7.39
CA TYR A 143 -8.95 10.04 -6.47
C TYR A 143 -9.21 8.54 -6.72
N LYS A 144 -8.31 7.86 -7.45
CA LYS A 144 -8.30 6.40 -7.60
C LYS A 144 -7.22 5.79 -6.70
N GLY A 145 -7.54 4.69 -6.04
CA GLY A 145 -6.66 4.05 -5.04
C GLY A 145 -7.05 4.40 -3.61
N ALA A 146 -6.09 4.42 -2.69
CA ALA A 146 -6.32 4.76 -1.28
C ALA A 146 -6.81 6.19 -1.13
N GLN A 147 -7.92 6.39 -0.42
CA GLN A 147 -8.53 7.70 -0.23
C GLN A 147 -8.64 8.05 1.25
N GLY A 148 -8.47 9.34 1.55
CA GLY A 148 -8.68 9.88 2.90
C GLY A 148 -7.53 9.67 3.88
N ARG A 149 -6.49 8.88 3.54
CA ARG A 149 -5.32 8.68 4.40
C ARG A 149 -4.19 9.68 4.11
N ALA A 150 -3.94 9.94 2.85
CA ALA A 150 -2.89 10.86 2.41
C ALA A 150 -3.38 11.69 1.20
N PRO A 151 -2.72 12.82 0.89
CA PRO A 151 -3.09 13.64 -0.25
C PRO A 151 -3.05 12.90 -1.58
N ASP A 152 -3.96 13.26 -2.49
CA ASP A 152 -3.92 12.81 -3.88
C ASP A 152 -2.68 13.36 -4.59
N LEU A 153 -1.98 12.49 -5.35
CA LEU A 153 -0.73 12.85 -6.04
C LEU A 153 -0.92 13.14 -7.53
N GLY A 154 -2.13 13.08 -8.06
CA GLY A 154 -2.40 13.30 -9.49
C GLY A 154 -1.89 14.63 -10.03
N LYS A 155 -1.79 15.65 -9.19
CA LYS A 155 -1.29 16.99 -9.55
C LYS A 155 -0.13 17.47 -8.66
N VAL A 156 0.53 16.57 -7.95
CA VAL A 156 1.56 16.94 -6.97
C VAL A 156 2.68 17.80 -7.58
N THR A 157 3.07 17.53 -8.82
CA THR A 157 4.12 18.30 -9.50
C THR A 157 3.70 19.69 -10.01
N SER A 158 2.44 20.08 -9.80
CA SER A 158 1.98 21.44 -10.06
C SER A 158 2.30 22.39 -8.91
N TYR A 159 2.58 21.89 -7.71
CA TYR A 159 2.82 22.70 -6.50
C TYR A 159 4.06 22.29 -5.70
N LEU A 160 4.68 21.14 -6.00
CA LEU A 160 5.96 20.73 -5.44
C LEU A 160 7.01 20.58 -6.54
N THR A 161 8.21 21.07 -6.26
CA THR A 161 9.36 20.87 -7.15
C THR A 161 9.90 19.44 -7.05
N PRO A 162 10.65 18.94 -8.06
CA PRO A 162 11.35 17.65 -7.95
C PRO A 162 12.22 17.52 -6.69
N SER A 163 12.88 18.60 -6.28
CA SER A 163 13.69 18.64 -5.06
C SER A 163 12.85 18.48 -3.81
N ASP A 164 11.66 19.12 -3.74
CA ASP A 164 10.77 18.98 -2.59
C ASP A 164 10.23 17.58 -2.48
N ILE A 165 9.81 16.98 -3.61
CA ILE A 165 9.34 15.59 -3.64
C ILE A 165 10.46 14.64 -3.17
N SER A 166 11.68 14.81 -3.68
CA SER A 166 12.84 14.00 -3.24
C SER A 166 13.07 14.10 -1.73
N LYS A 167 13.04 15.32 -1.17
CA LYS A 167 13.18 15.52 0.28
C LYS A 167 12.07 14.84 1.08
N LEU A 168 10.81 14.98 0.64
CA LEU A 168 9.66 14.36 1.29
C LEU A 168 9.74 12.84 1.27
N VAL A 169 10.12 12.25 0.15
CA VAL A 169 10.27 10.80 0.01
C VAL A 169 11.38 10.28 0.91
N LYS A 170 12.53 10.97 0.98
CA LYS A 170 13.69 10.56 1.79
C LYS A 170 13.50 10.75 3.28
N HIS A 171 12.87 11.83 3.71
CA HIS A 171 12.82 12.23 5.12
C HIS A 171 11.44 12.10 5.75
N GLY A 172 10.40 11.92 4.95
CA GLY A 172 9.02 11.94 5.41
C GLY A 172 8.55 13.35 5.82
N ARG A 173 7.30 13.47 6.24
CA ARG A 173 6.73 14.69 6.83
C ARG A 173 5.44 14.36 7.58
N GLY A 174 5.33 14.75 8.86
CA GLY A 174 4.16 14.46 9.66
C GLY A 174 3.93 12.96 9.78
N TYR A 175 2.79 12.47 9.29
CA TYR A 175 2.47 11.03 9.28
C TYR A 175 3.08 10.25 8.10
N MET A 176 3.66 10.91 7.12
CA MET A 176 4.35 10.25 6.02
C MET A 176 5.72 9.77 6.50
N PRO A 177 5.98 8.45 6.57
CA PRO A 177 7.28 7.93 6.95
C PRO A 177 8.34 8.17 5.85
N PRO A 178 9.65 8.07 6.16
CA PRO A 178 10.74 8.21 5.19
C PRO A 178 10.86 6.95 4.31
N ILE A 179 9.85 6.70 3.48
CA ILE A 179 9.72 5.49 2.67
C ILE A 179 10.86 5.31 1.65
N GLY A 180 11.42 6.40 1.17
CA GLY A 180 12.53 6.40 0.21
C GLY A 180 13.92 6.33 0.84
N LYS A 181 14.03 6.04 2.16
CA LYS A 181 15.32 5.94 2.84
C LYS A 181 16.28 4.93 2.19
N ASN A 182 15.71 3.83 1.66
CA ASN A 182 16.45 2.74 1.03
C ASN A 182 16.43 2.81 -0.50
N LEU A 183 15.81 3.84 -1.09
CA LEU A 183 15.83 4.06 -2.54
C LEU A 183 17.10 4.79 -2.95
N SER A 184 17.67 4.37 -4.07
CA SER A 184 18.74 5.09 -4.74
C SER A 184 18.26 6.45 -5.27
N THR A 185 19.20 7.33 -5.60
CA THR A 185 18.85 8.61 -6.21
C THR A 185 18.19 8.42 -7.58
N GLU A 186 18.57 7.38 -8.33
CA GLU A 186 17.98 7.06 -9.62
C GLU A 186 16.52 6.61 -9.46
N GLU A 187 16.22 5.71 -8.52
CA GLU A 187 14.85 5.28 -8.23
C GLU A 187 13.94 6.42 -7.81
N ILE A 188 14.46 7.36 -7.00
CA ILE A 188 13.69 8.56 -6.63
C ILE A 188 13.44 9.46 -7.85
N ASN A 189 14.42 9.61 -8.74
CA ASN A 189 14.24 10.35 -9.97
C ASN A 189 13.23 9.68 -10.90
N ASP A 190 13.21 8.37 -10.98
CA ASP A 190 12.23 7.59 -11.74
C ASP A 190 10.82 7.80 -11.20
N LEU A 191 10.64 7.72 -9.87
CA LEU A 191 9.38 8.07 -9.22
C LEU A 191 8.91 9.49 -9.56
N ILE A 192 9.82 10.47 -9.51
CA ILE A 192 9.50 11.86 -9.85
C ILE A 192 9.08 12.00 -11.32
N LYS A 193 9.78 11.35 -12.25
CA LYS A 193 9.42 11.35 -13.68
C LYS A 193 8.03 10.75 -13.91
N PHE A 194 7.72 9.66 -13.20
CA PHE A 194 6.38 9.08 -13.22
C PHE A 194 5.33 10.10 -12.73
N LEU A 195 5.53 10.77 -11.60
CA LEU A 195 4.60 11.77 -11.08
C LEU A 195 4.44 12.98 -12.02
N ILE A 196 5.51 13.40 -12.71
CA ILE A 196 5.44 14.42 -13.75
C ILE A 196 4.59 13.93 -14.94
N TRP A 197 4.81 12.71 -15.37
CA TRP A 197 4.02 12.09 -16.43
C TRP A 197 2.55 12.00 -16.04
N VAL A 198 2.23 11.54 -14.82
CA VAL A 198 0.87 11.51 -14.27
C VAL A 198 0.20 12.88 -14.35
N ASN A 199 0.87 13.93 -13.90
CA ASN A 199 0.31 15.29 -13.94
C ASN A 199 -0.07 15.73 -15.36
N ARG A 200 0.71 15.34 -16.36
CA ARG A 200 0.41 15.60 -17.78
C ARG A 200 -0.83 14.85 -18.29
N GLN A 201 -1.19 13.71 -17.70
CA GLN A 201 -2.40 12.97 -18.06
C GLN A 201 -3.68 13.66 -17.55
N SER A 202 -3.58 14.60 -16.61
CA SER A 202 -4.72 15.29 -16.02
C SER A 202 -5.60 16.04 -17.03
N SER A 203 -5.01 16.51 -18.13
CA SER A 203 -5.74 17.18 -19.22
C SER A 203 -6.52 16.18 -20.10
N LYS A 204 -6.00 14.97 -20.28
CA LYS A 204 -6.66 13.92 -21.07
C LYS A 204 -7.88 13.35 -20.33
N LEU A 205 -7.77 13.17 -19.02
CA LEU A 205 -8.86 12.64 -18.19
C LEU A 205 -10.06 13.58 -18.07
N LYS A 206 -9.87 14.90 -18.26
CA LYS A 206 -10.98 15.86 -18.29
C LYS A 206 -11.87 15.71 -19.52
N CYS A 207 -11.35 15.18 -20.61
CA CYS A 207 -12.13 14.94 -21.83
C CYS A 207 -13.00 13.67 -21.73
N GLU A 208 -12.53 12.64 -21.01
CA GLU A 208 -13.24 11.35 -20.88
C GLU A 208 -14.34 11.34 -19.81
N ILE A 209 -14.40 12.35 -18.93
CA ILE A 209 -15.43 12.45 -17.88
C ILE A 209 -16.65 13.27 -18.34
N ASN A 210 -16.53 13.97 -19.46
CA ASN A 210 -17.59 14.83 -20.01
C ASN A 210 -18.31 14.22 -21.23
N ASP A 211 -17.99 12.99 -21.62
CA ASP A 211 -18.69 12.14 -22.57
C ASP A 211 -19.43 10.99 -21.83
#